data_fed4fecb5d5e3ed55a6668a74598a131
#
_entry.id   fed4fecb5d5e3ed55a6668a74598a131
#
_cell.length_a   1.000
_cell.length_b   1.000
_cell.length_c   1.000
_cell.angle_alpha   90.00
_cell.angle_beta   90.00
_cell.angle_gamma   90.00
#
_symmetry.space_group_name_H-M   'P 1'
#
loop_
_entity.id
_entity.type
_entity.pdbx_description
1 polymer ?
#
loop_
_entity_poly.entity_id
_entity_poly.type
_entity_poly.pdbx_seq_one_letter_code
_entity_poly.pdbx_strand_id
1 'polypeptide(L)'
;MSFEIHIYLGSACVTEKSKHKYPVGEKHAFLFYLKQDEKSDYAPIQAEDVIAELGFSNIEFSKVGKVSPDRIVHGDKKDYYDNAIEHGSTFVLYKDPM
;
A
#
# COMPACT_ATOMS: atom_id res chain seq x y z
N MET A 1 22.40 4.59 5.09
CA MET A 1 21.22 4.48 5.95
C MET A 1 20.38 3.30 5.53
N SER A 2 19.97 2.51 6.49
CA SER A 2 19.16 1.32 6.20
C SER A 2 17.69 1.67 6.25
N PHE A 3 16.91 1.00 5.41
CA PHE A 3 15.47 1.14 5.37
C PHE A 3 14.82 -0.23 5.22
N GLU A 4 13.54 -0.28 5.46
CA GLU A 4 12.73 -1.47 5.22
C GLU A 4 11.41 -1.06 4.59
N ILE A 5 10.76 -2.00 3.94
CA ILE A 5 9.46 -1.76 3.33
C ILE A 5 8.41 -2.48 4.17
N HIS A 6 7.42 -1.74 4.63
CA HIS A 6 6.27 -2.31 5.31
C HIS A 6 5.17 -2.53 4.29
N ILE A 7 4.60 -3.73 4.28
CA ILE A 7 3.53 -4.09 3.35
C ILE A 7 2.23 -4.19 4.12
N TYR A 8 1.21 -3.48 3.64
CA TYR A 8 -0.14 -3.50 4.21
C TYR A 8 -1.08 -4.09 3.19
N LEU A 9 -1.79 -5.12 3.59
CA LEU A 9 -2.81 -5.77 2.78
C LEU A 9 -4.16 -5.47 3.40
N GLY A 10 -5.13 -5.08 2.61
CA GLY A 10 -6.44 -4.77 3.15
C GLY A 10 -7.46 -4.42 2.08
N SER A 11 -8.46 -3.65 2.46
CA SER A 11 -9.50 -3.21 1.55
C SER A 11 -9.89 -1.76 1.82
N ALA A 12 -10.44 -1.11 0.81
CA ALA A 12 -10.88 0.26 0.90
C ALA A 12 -11.99 0.53 -0.11
N CYS A 13 -12.80 1.55 0.16
CA CYS A 13 -13.88 1.95 -0.73
C CYS A 13 -13.44 3.14 -1.58
N VAL A 14 -13.84 3.12 -2.84
CA VAL A 14 -13.54 4.20 -3.79
C VAL A 14 -14.40 5.42 -3.44
N THR A 15 -13.80 6.60 -3.44
CA THR A 15 -14.51 7.87 -3.26
C THR A 15 -14.43 8.71 -4.53
N GLU A 16 -15.14 9.83 -4.54
CA GLU A 16 -15.12 10.77 -5.64
C GLU A 16 -13.73 11.37 -5.91
N LYS A 17 -12.89 11.37 -4.89
CA LYS A 17 -11.53 11.92 -4.99
C LYS A 17 -10.54 10.94 -5.60
N SER A 18 -10.93 9.68 -5.76
CA SER A 18 -10.04 8.66 -6.32
C SER A 18 -9.74 8.95 -7.79
N LYS A 19 -8.48 8.79 -8.16
CA LYS A 19 -8.05 8.90 -9.54
C LYS A 19 -8.25 7.60 -10.31
N HIS A 20 -8.62 6.54 -9.62
CA HIS A 20 -8.89 5.25 -10.24
C HIS A 20 -10.30 5.28 -10.86
N LYS A 21 -10.44 4.54 -11.97
CA LYS A 21 -11.68 4.54 -12.76
C LYS A 21 -12.70 3.51 -12.28
N TYR A 22 -12.84 3.37 -10.96
CA TYR A 22 -13.82 2.45 -10.39
C TYR A 22 -15.01 3.22 -9.84
N PRO A 23 -16.20 2.60 -9.81
CA PRO A 23 -17.38 3.27 -9.27
C PRO A 23 -17.21 3.69 -7.82
N VAL A 24 -17.70 4.86 -7.47
CA VAL A 24 -17.71 5.36 -6.09
C VAL A 24 -18.49 4.40 -5.19
N GLY A 25 -17.94 4.10 -4.04
CA GLY A 25 -18.56 3.20 -3.07
C GLY A 25 -18.18 1.74 -3.26
N GLU A 26 -17.54 1.40 -4.36
CA GLU A 26 -17.10 0.03 -4.59
C GLU A 26 -15.92 -0.31 -3.70
N LYS A 27 -15.94 -1.49 -3.10
CA LYS A 27 -14.86 -1.94 -2.21
C LYS A 27 -13.88 -2.82 -2.96
N HIS A 28 -12.60 -2.50 -2.84
CA HIS A 28 -11.52 -3.25 -3.51
C HIS A 28 -10.45 -3.62 -2.50
N ALA A 29 -9.82 -4.76 -2.73
CA ALA A 29 -8.62 -5.13 -2.00
C ALA A 29 -7.45 -4.29 -2.51
N PHE A 30 -6.48 -4.04 -1.64
CA PHE A 30 -5.28 -3.29 -2.02
C PHE A 30 -4.03 -3.92 -1.43
N LEU A 31 -2.90 -3.54 -2.01
CA LEU A 31 -1.57 -3.85 -1.52
C LEU A 31 -0.83 -2.52 -1.44
N PHE A 32 -0.32 -2.16 -0.26
CA PHE A 32 0.34 -0.89 -0.03
C PHE A 32 1.74 -1.12 0.52
N TYR A 33 2.74 -0.58 -0.18
CA TYR A 33 4.14 -0.64 0.23
C TYR A 33 4.54 0.72 0.77
N LEU A 34 5.07 0.75 1.99
CA LEU A 34 5.49 1.99 2.63
C LEU A 34 6.94 1.87 3.07
N LYS A 35 7.79 2.80 2.59
CA LYS A 35 9.19 2.84 2.97
C LYS A 35 9.32 3.43 4.37
N GLN A 36 10.06 2.75 5.22
CA GLN A 36 10.31 3.17 6.60
C GLN A 36 11.77 2.98 6.96
N ASP A 37 12.21 3.61 8.04
CA ASP A 37 13.54 3.37 8.57
C ASP A 37 13.63 1.95 9.12
N GLU A 38 14.84 1.38 9.06
CA GLU A 38 15.08 0.05 9.57
C GLU A 38 14.66 -0.05 11.04
N LYS A 39 14.02 -1.15 11.40
CA LYS A 39 13.55 -1.46 12.76
C LYS A 39 12.43 -0.55 13.25
N SER A 40 11.76 0.15 12.34
CA SER A 40 10.58 0.94 12.68
C SER A 40 9.38 0.04 12.98
N ASP A 41 8.51 0.50 13.86
CA ASP A 41 7.23 -0.15 14.08
C ASP A 41 6.31 0.11 12.91
N TYR A 42 5.31 -0.76 12.73
CA TYR A 42 4.27 -0.51 11.75
C TYR A 42 3.57 0.80 12.03
N ALA A 43 3.21 1.51 10.98
CA ALA A 43 2.56 2.82 11.06
C ALA A 43 1.20 2.79 10.34
N PRO A 44 0.21 2.05 10.88
CA PRO A 44 -1.08 1.92 10.20
C PRO A 44 -1.81 3.26 10.05
N ILE A 45 -1.65 4.17 10.99
CA ILE A 45 -2.26 5.50 10.90
C ILE A 45 -1.66 6.28 9.74
N GLN A 46 -0.34 6.26 9.58
CA GLN A 46 0.32 6.90 8.46
C GLN A 46 -0.10 6.28 7.14
N ALA A 47 -0.15 4.94 7.08
CA ALA A 47 -0.57 4.23 5.88
C ALA A 47 -2.02 4.58 5.51
N GLU A 48 -2.91 4.62 6.50
CA GLU A 48 -4.30 5.01 6.29
C GLU A 48 -4.41 6.44 5.75
N ASP A 49 -3.64 7.37 6.31
CA ASP A 49 -3.65 8.76 5.87
C ASP A 49 -3.23 8.88 4.41
N VAL A 50 -2.17 8.17 4.01
CA VAL A 50 -1.71 8.19 2.62
C VAL A 50 -2.77 7.62 1.69
N ILE A 51 -3.37 6.50 2.06
CA ILE A 51 -4.41 5.87 1.24
C ILE A 51 -5.64 6.78 1.15
N ALA A 52 -6.03 7.42 2.26
CA ALA A 52 -7.16 8.35 2.27
C ALA A 52 -6.91 9.54 1.33
N GLU A 53 -5.69 10.05 1.29
CA GLU A 53 -5.33 11.15 0.37
C GLU A 53 -5.41 10.73 -1.09
N LEU A 54 -5.26 9.44 -1.37
CA LEU A 54 -5.42 8.93 -2.73
C LEU A 54 -6.89 8.82 -3.15
N GLY A 55 -7.82 9.08 -2.25
CA GLY A 55 -9.24 9.09 -2.57
C GLY A 55 -9.99 7.83 -2.16
N PHE A 56 -9.62 7.25 -1.03
CA PHE A 56 -10.28 6.04 -0.52
C PHE A 56 -10.80 6.26 0.90
N SER A 57 -11.84 5.50 1.26
CA SER A 57 -12.44 5.54 2.59
C SER A 57 -12.66 4.12 3.11
N ASN A 58 -13.11 4.01 4.36
CA ASN A 58 -13.36 2.71 5.01
C ASN A 58 -12.17 1.77 4.86
N ILE A 59 -10.99 2.30 5.14
CA ILE A 59 -9.73 1.58 4.96
C ILE A 59 -9.57 0.57 6.08
N GLU A 60 -9.42 -0.70 5.72
CA GLU A 60 -9.22 -1.79 6.69
C GLU A 60 -7.96 -2.56 6.31
N PHE A 61 -7.13 -2.85 7.30
CA PHE A 61 -5.94 -3.67 7.10
C PHE A 61 -6.20 -5.08 7.61
N SER A 62 -5.97 -6.07 6.77
CA SER A 62 -6.15 -7.47 7.13
C SER A 62 -4.83 -8.16 7.48
N LYS A 63 -3.72 -7.68 6.93
CA LYS A 63 -2.41 -8.27 7.16
C LYS A 63 -1.33 -7.23 6.95
N VAL A 64 -0.27 -7.30 7.76
CA VAL A 64 0.90 -6.44 7.61
C VAL A 64 2.16 -7.31 7.66
N GLY A 65 3.21 -6.84 7.00
CA GLY A 65 4.48 -7.55 6.99
C GLY A 65 5.62 -6.61 6.67
N LYS A 66 6.83 -7.03 6.99
CA LYS A 66 8.04 -6.27 6.69
C LYS A 66 8.87 -7.05 5.70
N VAL A 67 9.47 -6.34 4.74
CA VAL A 67 10.35 -6.94 3.74
C VAL A 67 11.68 -6.20 3.77
N SER A 68 12.76 -6.95 3.94
CA SER A 68 14.10 -6.40 3.85
C SER A 68 14.58 -6.48 2.39
N PRO A 69 15.53 -5.62 2.00
CA PRO A 69 16.05 -5.63 0.61
C PRO A 69 16.56 -6.99 0.17
N ASP A 70 17.10 -7.78 1.10
CA ASP A 70 17.70 -9.08 0.80
C ASP A 70 16.68 -10.14 0.41
N ARG A 71 15.41 -9.90 0.70
CA ARG A 71 14.34 -10.89 0.47
C ARG A 71 13.54 -10.66 -0.78
N ILE A 72 13.78 -9.55 -1.47
CA ILE A 72 13.08 -9.28 -2.73
C ILE A 72 13.78 -10.07 -3.82
N VAL A 73 13.09 -11.07 -4.30
CA VAL A 73 13.57 -11.91 -5.39
C VAL A 73 12.82 -11.45 -6.64
N HIS A 74 12.76 -12.11 -7.67
CA HIS A 74 12.28 -11.68 -8.98
C HIS A 74 10.75 -11.64 -9.10
N GLY A 75 10.25 -10.88 -10.08
CA GLY A 75 8.86 -10.86 -10.46
C GLY A 75 8.20 -9.48 -10.33
N ASP A 76 6.90 -9.42 -10.53
CA ASP A 76 6.12 -8.18 -10.54
C ASP A 76 6.24 -7.40 -9.23
N LYS A 77 6.38 -8.10 -8.14
CA LYS A 77 6.49 -7.47 -6.81
C LYS A 77 7.76 -6.66 -6.65
N LYS A 78 8.80 -6.96 -7.42
CA LYS A 78 10.03 -6.19 -7.40
C LYS A 78 9.78 -4.77 -7.91
N ASP A 79 8.95 -4.60 -8.92
CA ASP A 79 8.63 -3.29 -9.46
C ASP A 79 7.91 -2.44 -8.41
N TYR A 80 7.00 -3.02 -7.66
CA TYR A 80 6.32 -2.33 -6.57
C TYR A 80 7.30 -1.92 -5.47
N TYR A 81 8.22 -2.81 -5.14
CA TYR A 81 9.25 -2.55 -4.14
C TYR A 81 10.16 -1.41 -4.59
N ASP A 82 10.69 -1.48 -5.80
CA ASP A 82 11.58 -0.46 -6.35
C ASP A 82 10.89 0.90 -6.41
N ASN A 83 9.62 0.91 -6.78
CA ASN A 83 8.82 2.12 -6.84
C ASN A 83 8.63 2.74 -5.45
N ALA A 84 8.41 1.90 -4.44
CA ALA A 84 8.29 2.37 -3.06
C ALA A 84 9.60 2.98 -2.55
N ILE A 85 10.74 2.39 -2.91
CA ILE A 85 12.04 2.94 -2.56
C ILE A 85 12.24 4.31 -3.19
N GLU A 86 11.90 4.44 -4.47
CA GLU A 86 12.10 5.69 -5.22
C GLU A 86 11.15 6.79 -4.77
N HIS A 87 9.89 6.47 -4.52
CA HIS A 87 8.85 7.46 -4.24
C HIS A 87 8.35 7.46 -2.79
N GLY A 88 8.81 6.53 -1.96
CA GLY A 88 8.40 6.43 -0.57
C GLY A 88 7.24 5.48 -0.33
N SER A 89 6.42 5.21 -1.33
CA SER A 89 5.30 4.29 -1.21
C SER A 89 4.82 3.82 -2.58
N THR A 90 4.11 2.69 -2.59
CA THR A 90 3.44 2.17 -3.79
C THR A 90 2.08 1.63 -3.38
N PHE A 91 1.04 2.04 -4.09
CA PHE A 91 -0.33 1.59 -3.85
C PHE A 91 -0.84 0.80 -5.06
N VAL A 92 -1.29 -0.42 -4.82
CA VAL A 92 -1.83 -1.30 -5.85
C VAL A 92 -3.26 -1.65 -5.48
N LEU A 93 -4.20 -1.34 -6.35
CA LEU A 93 -5.62 -1.67 -6.15
C LEU A 93 -5.98 -2.82 -7.06
N TYR A 94 -6.59 -3.87 -6.50
CA TYR A 94 -7.01 -5.02 -7.29
C TYR A 94 -8.26 -4.66 -8.09
N LYS A 95 -8.33 -5.19 -9.31
CA LYS A 95 -9.40 -4.84 -10.25
C LYS A 95 -10.78 -5.32 -9.82
N ASP A 96 -10.84 -6.48 -9.22
CA ASP A 96 -12.12 -7.09 -8.89
C ASP A 96 -12.65 -6.52 -7.58
N PRO A 97 -13.91 -6.06 -7.54
CA PRO A 97 -14.51 -5.60 -6.29
C PRO A 97 -14.73 -6.78 -5.36
N MET A 98 -14.71 -6.46 -4.09
CA MET A 98 -14.94 -7.48 -3.05
C MET A 98 -16.42 -7.75 -2.85
#